data_506387d9bc6a34607f954c8e26b1d51f
#
_entry.id   506387d9bc6a34607f954c8e26b1d51f
#
_cell.length_a   1.000
_cell.length_b   1.000
_cell.length_c   1.000
_cell.angle_alpha   90.00
_cell.angle_beta   90.00
_cell.angle_gamma   90.00
#
_symmetry.space_group_name_H-M   'P 1'
#
loop_
_entity.id
_entity.type
_entity.pdbx_description
1 polymer ?
#
loop_
_entity_poly.entity_id
_entity_poly.type
_entity_poly.pdbx_seq_one_letter_code
_entity_poly.pdbx_strand_id
1 'polypeptide(L)'
;MFKTPKNIAAVVISTGCMLIIISQLSFTNNEKTKNYKNGDTQYFAPHLPNKMSFAGEKTPLERMDIQEMFDRELIYNLYSQGHMLYLIKLSKRFFPVIEPILKSEGIPDDFKYLCVAESNLQPLTSKVGAQGFWQFMATTAPGYALEVSKDVDERNDITKSTYAACKYLKQAYTKLGSWTAAAARYNCGMGGYNAQATFQKTSYYYDLQLPTETNKYIFRILSFKHIRMNAEQLGFTIDNDVQYKNTRLRKVTVNQSITNLADWAITNGSTYRLMKYYNPWLISRSLAVKPGKQYEILLP
;
A
#
# COMPACT_ATOMS: atom_id res chain seq x y z
N MET A 1 -91.66 -22.58 32.53
CA MET A 1 -92.38 -21.37 32.10
C MET A 1 -91.58 -20.18 32.55
N PHE A 2 -91.17 -19.32 31.59
CA PHE A 2 -90.55 -18.00 31.75
C PHE A 2 -89.15 -17.94 32.35
N LYS A 3 -88.14 -17.79 31.49
CA LYS A 3 -87.58 -16.67 30.74
C LYS A 3 -86.61 -15.82 31.57
N THR A 4 -85.42 -15.97 31.18
CA THR A 4 -84.24 -15.14 31.39
C THR A 4 -84.44 -13.63 31.22
N PRO A 5 -83.60 -12.79 31.76
CA PRO A 5 -82.58 -12.30 30.81
C PRO A 5 -81.13 -12.30 31.32
N LYS A 6 -80.32 -12.52 30.37
CA LYS A 6 -78.89 -12.43 30.39
C LYS A 6 -78.42 -10.97 30.51
N ASN A 7 -77.70 -10.65 31.56
CA ASN A 7 -76.94 -9.43 31.60
C ASN A 7 -75.69 -9.66 30.86
N ILE A 8 -75.58 -9.11 29.67
CA ILE A 8 -74.40 -8.98 28.93
C ILE A 8 -73.59 -7.81 29.54
N ALA A 9 -72.59 -8.15 30.31
CA ALA A 9 -71.60 -7.18 30.69
C ALA A 9 -70.85 -6.75 29.43
N ALA A 10 -71.11 -5.55 28.96
CA ALA A 10 -70.33 -4.90 27.93
C ALA A 10 -68.99 -4.62 28.52
N VAL A 11 -68.00 -5.42 28.12
CA VAL A 11 -66.56 -5.10 28.31
C VAL A 11 -66.28 -3.94 27.37
N VAL A 12 -66.30 -2.73 27.94
CA VAL A 12 -65.76 -1.56 27.29
C VAL A 12 -64.27 -1.76 27.26
N ILE A 13 -63.80 -2.30 26.17
CA ILE A 13 -62.38 -2.23 25.83
C ILE A 13 -62.10 -0.76 25.51
N SER A 14 -61.67 -0.01 26.52
CA SER A 14 -61.07 1.26 26.30
C SER A 14 -59.81 0.96 25.45
N THR A 15 -59.95 1.08 24.16
CA THR A 15 -58.82 1.29 23.29
C THR A 15 -58.15 2.57 23.74
N GLY A 16 -57.35 2.45 24.82
CA GLY A 16 -56.33 3.41 25.07
C GLY A 16 -55.51 3.41 23.81
N CYS A 17 -55.68 4.44 22.99
CA CYS A 17 -54.70 4.81 22.00
C CYS A 17 -53.40 5.03 22.75
N MET A 18 -52.68 3.94 22.94
CA MET A 18 -51.27 3.98 23.15
C MET A 18 -50.73 4.55 21.84
N LEU A 19 -50.77 5.87 21.74
CA LEU A 19 -49.91 6.63 20.88
C LEU A 19 -48.49 6.20 21.28
N ILE A 20 -48.07 5.06 20.74
CA ILE A 20 -46.68 4.79 20.51
C ILE A 20 -46.29 5.94 19.58
N ILE A 21 -45.86 7.02 20.20
CA ILE A 21 -44.93 7.93 19.56
C ILE A 21 -43.72 7.04 19.30
N ILE A 22 -43.78 6.27 18.21
CA ILE A 22 -42.62 5.88 17.49
C ILE A 22 -42.08 7.25 17.09
N SER A 23 -41.26 7.81 17.97
CA SER A 23 -40.26 8.75 17.52
C SER A 23 -39.55 7.98 16.39
N GLN A 24 -40.06 8.15 15.19
CA GLN A 24 -39.24 7.96 14.03
C GLN A 24 -38.07 8.90 14.28
N LEU A 25 -37.06 8.39 14.98
CA LEU A 25 -35.71 8.75 14.72
C LEU A 25 -35.57 8.42 13.23
N SER A 26 -36.07 9.33 12.41
CA SER A 26 -35.55 9.51 11.07
C SER A 26 -34.09 9.75 11.32
N PHE A 27 -33.32 8.67 11.32
CA PHE A 27 -31.96 8.75 10.85
C PHE A 27 -32.11 9.29 9.44
N THR A 28 -32.18 10.61 9.32
CA THR A 28 -31.79 11.28 8.11
C THR A 28 -30.33 10.93 7.97
N ASN A 29 -30.09 9.73 7.42
CA ASN A 29 -28.91 9.52 6.65
C ASN A 29 -28.94 10.61 5.58
N ASN A 30 -28.42 11.77 5.92
CA ASN A 30 -27.85 12.68 4.97
C ASN A 30 -26.56 12.02 4.42
N GLU A 31 -26.66 10.77 4.03
CA GLU A 31 -25.87 10.29 2.93
C GLU A 31 -26.26 11.21 1.78
N LYS A 32 -25.41 12.20 1.56
CA LYS A 32 -25.27 12.80 0.25
C LYS A 32 -24.84 11.64 -0.65
N THR A 33 -25.78 10.80 -1.04
CA THR A 33 -25.67 9.97 -2.23
C THR A 33 -25.42 11.00 -3.32
N LYS A 34 -24.12 11.23 -3.60
CA LYS A 34 -23.75 11.87 -4.84
C LYS A 34 -24.40 10.99 -5.89
N ASN A 35 -25.49 11.45 -6.50
CA ASN A 35 -26.06 10.84 -7.67
C ASN A 35 -24.92 10.80 -8.68
N TYR A 36 -24.21 9.69 -8.73
CA TYR A 36 -23.41 9.36 -9.88
C TYR A 36 -24.43 9.23 -11.01
N LYS A 37 -24.61 10.29 -11.78
CA LYS A 37 -25.26 10.19 -13.06
C LYS A 37 -24.57 9.02 -13.74
N ASN A 38 -25.32 8.01 -14.15
CA ASN A 38 -24.87 7.01 -15.11
C ASN A 38 -24.50 7.78 -16.41
N GLY A 39 -23.34 8.42 -16.36
CA GLY A 39 -22.71 8.99 -17.54
C GLY A 39 -21.96 7.86 -18.20
N ASP A 40 -22.14 7.73 -19.48
CA ASP A 40 -21.33 6.85 -20.31
C ASP A 40 -19.86 7.04 -19.94
N THR A 41 -19.18 5.93 -19.62
CA THR A 41 -17.74 5.99 -19.31
C THR A 41 -17.02 6.42 -20.57
N GLN A 42 -16.69 7.70 -20.66
CA GLN A 42 -15.92 8.20 -21.80
C GLN A 42 -14.44 7.91 -21.54
N TYR A 43 -13.84 7.22 -22.49
CA TYR A 43 -12.39 7.02 -22.51
C TYR A 43 -11.74 8.20 -23.24
N PHE A 44 -10.74 8.79 -22.63
CA PHE A 44 -9.97 9.88 -23.19
C PHE A 44 -8.47 9.56 -23.10
N ALA A 45 -7.69 10.03 -24.06
CA ALA A 45 -6.24 9.99 -23.92
C ALA A 45 -5.80 11.06 -22.92
N PRO A 46 -5.08 10.70 -21.84
CA PRO A 46 -4.63 11.69 -20.88
C PRO A 46 -3.61 12.63 -21.52
N HIS A 47 -3.68 13.91 -21.19
CA HIS A 47 -2.61 14.83 -21.58
C HIS A 47 -1.35 14.54 -20.78
N LEU A 48 -0.23 14.37 -21.47
CA LEU A 48 1.05 14.18 -20.84
C LEU A 48 1.55 15.49 -20.23
N PRO A 49 2.25 15.45 -19.08
CA PRO A 49 2.86 16.66 -18.52
C PRO A 49 4.00 17.15 -19.41
N ASN A 50 4.15 18.46 -19.51
CA ASN A 50 5.26 19.07 -20.28
C ASN A 50 6.64 18.77 -19.67
N LYS A 51 6.69 18.48 -18.38
CA LYS A 51 7.92 18.18 -17.63
C LYS A 51 7.66 17.09 -16.62
N MET A 52 8.60 16.16 -16.50
CA MET A 52 8.60 15.11 -15.50
C MET A 52 10.03 14.90 -15.00
N SER A 53 10.14 14.50 -13.74
CA SER A 53 11.42 14.13 -13.14
C SER A 53 11.24 12.97 -12.17
N PHE A 54 12.26 12.15 -12.05
CA PHE A 54 12.39 11.14 -11.01
C PHE A 54 13.57 11.48 -10.10
N ALA A 55 13.34 11.59 -8.81
CA ALA A 55 14.39 11.90 -7.82
C ALA A 55 15.21 13.16 -8.15
N GLY A 56 14.58 14.18 -8.75
CA GLY A 56 15.23 15.40 -9.22
C GLY A 56 15.89 15.29 -10.59
N GLU A 57 16.02 14.10 -11.16
CA GLU A 57 16.58 13.89 -12.49
C GLU A 57 15.53 14.05 -13.58
N LYS A 58 15.83 14.83 -14.63
CA LYS A 58 14.91 15.12 -15.73
C LYS A 58 14.57 13.84 -16.50
N THR A 59 13.28 13.63 -16.79
CA THR A 59 12.82 12.66 -17.79
C THR A 59 12.72 13.37 -19.14
N PRO A 60 13.41 12.88 -20.20
CA PRO A 60 13.47 13.58 -21.50
C PRO A 60 12.22 13.36 -22.33
N LEU A 61 11.08 13.93 -21.89
CA LEU A 61 9.79 13.80 -22.56
C LEU A 61 9.70 14.48 -23.94
N GLU A 62 10.71 15.24 -24.32
CA GLU A 62 10.88 15.78 -25.67
C GLU A 62 11.27 14.70 -26.70
N ARG A 63 11.72 13.53 -26.23
CA ARG A 63 12.00 12.36 -27.08
C ARG A 63 10.72 11.55 -27.27
N MET A 64 10.41 11.24 -28.53
CA MET A 64 9.21 10.50 -28.91
C MET A 64 9.16 9.10 -28.27
N ASP A 65 10.26 8.36 -28.30
CA ASP A 65 10.36 7.02 -27.69
C ASP A 65 10.07 7.03 -26.17
N ILE A 66 10.56 8.04 -25.46
CA ILE A 66 10.34 8.23 -24.02
C ILE A 66 8.91 8.66 -23.73
N GLN A 67 8.38 9.55 -24.55
CA GLN A 67 7.01 10.03 -24.44
C GLN A 67 6.01 8.88 -24.61
N GLU A 68 6.16 8.05 -25.65
CA GLU A 68 5.29 6.91 -25.92
C GLU A 68 5.35 5.86 -24.80
N MET A 69 6.52 5.60 -24.23
CA MET A 69 6.66 4.66 -23.12
C MET A 69 5.98 5.18 -21.85
N PHE A 70 6.09 6.48 -21.58
CA PHE A 70 5.40 7.09 -20.43
C PHE A 70 3.89 7.13 -20.64
N ASP A 71 3.42 7.53 -21.81
CA ASP A 71 2.00 7.55 -22.19
C ASP A 71 1.37 6.17 -22.00
N ARG A 72 2.02 5.14 -22.50
CA ARG A 72 1.57 3.76 -22.33
C ARG A 72 1.37 3.39 -20.87
N GLU A 73 2.38 3.59 -19.98
CA GLU A 73 2.25 3.25 -18.56
C GLU A 73 1.22 4.14 -17.85
N LEU A 74 1.08 5.39 -18.27
CA LEU A 74 0.06 6.30 -17.74
C LEU A 74 -1.36 5.80 -18.07
N ILE A 75 -1.63 5.44 -19.34
CA ILE A 75 -2.91 4.90 -19.78
C ILE A 75 -3.24 3.61 -19.02
N TYR A 76 -2.32 2.64 -18.95
CA TYR A 76 -2.55 1.38 -18.25
C TYR A 76 -2.93 1.58 -16.79
N ASN A 77 -2.20 2.45 -16.07
CA ASN A 77 -2.46 2.72 -14.66
C ASN A 77 -3.74 3.56 -14.47
N LEU A 78 -3.97 4.58 -15.30
CA LEU A 78 -5.14 5.46 -15.20
C LEU A 78 -6.44 4.66 -15.38
N TYR A 79 -6.50 3.77 -16.36
CA TYR A 79 -7.69 2.98 -16.65
C TYR A 79 -7.83 1.72 -15.77
N SER A 80 -6.84 1.41 -14.96
CA SER A 80 -6.97 0.47 -13.85
C SER A 80 -7.61 1.14 -12.62
N GLN A 81 -8.78 1.77 -12.79
CA GLN A 81 -9.40 2.70 -11.83
C GLN A 81 -9.54 2.11 -10.42
N GLY A 82 -10.11 0.91 -10.28
CA GLY A 82 -10.25 0.26 -8.96
C GLY A 82 -8.91 0.01 -8.28
N HIS A 83 -7.91 -0.39 -9.06
CA HIS A 83 -6.56 -0.58 -8.58
C HIS A 83 -5.94 0.75 -8.10
N MET A 84 -6.06 1.81 -8.90
CA MET A 84 -5.55 3.14 -8.54
C MET A 84 -6.23 3.74 -7.32
N LEU A 85 -7.56 3.62 -7.20
CA LEU A 85 -8.28 4.02 -5.99
C LEU A 85 -7.75 3.31 -4.74
N TYR A 86 -7.54 2.00 -4.84
CA TYR A 86 -6.99 1.20 -3.75
C TYR A 86 -5.56 1.65 -3.39
N LEU A 87 -4.70 1.89 -4.38
CA LEU A 87 -3.34 2.40 -4.17
C LEU A 87 -3.32 3.77 -3.51
N ILE A 88 -4.18 4.69 -3.94
CA ILE A 88 -4.29 6.02 -3.32
C ILE A 88 -4.70 5.89 -1.84
N LYS A 89 -5.64 5.00 -1.52
CA LYS A 89 -6.03 4.71 -0.13
C LYS A 89 -4.90 4.10 0.69
N LEU A 90 -4.15 3.14 0.13
CA LEU A 90 -2.98 2.54 0.78
C LEU A 90 -1.84 3.55 0.98
N SER A 91 -1.63 4.46 0.03
CA SER A 91 -0.61 5.49 0.15
C SER A 91 -0.85 6.40 1.37
N LYS A 92 -2.10 6.68 1.71
CA LYS A 92 -2.46 7.45 2.92
C LYS A 92 -2.05 6.75 4.21
N ARG A 93 -2.01 5.43 4.20
CA ARG A 93 -1.55 4.63 5.36
C ARG A 93 -0.04 4.47 5.41
N PHE A 94 0.60 4.16 4.29
CA PHE A 94 1.99 3.73 4.29
C PHE A 94 3.00 4.84 3.98
N PHE A 95 2.65 5.86 3.21
CA PHE A 95 3.57 6.99 2.96
C PHE A 95 4.01 7.70 4.22
N PRO A 96 3.14 7.95 5.24
CA PRO A 96 3.57 8.53 6.51
C PRO A 96 4.61 7.70 7.28
N VAL A 97 4.76 6.41 6.96
CA VAL A 97 5.81 5.55 7.50
C VAL A 97 7.07 5.59 6.63
N ILE A 98 6.91 5.54 5.30
CA ILE A 98 8.01 5.48 4.34
C ILE A 98 8.75 6.82 4.23
N GLU A 99 8.03 7.93 4.05
CA GLU A 99 8.60 9.26 3.79
C GLU A 99 9.59 9.76 4.84
N PRO A 100 9.31 9.65 6.16
CA PRO A 100 10.27 10.05 7.19
C PRO A 100 11.57 9.23 7.15
N ILE A 101 11.47 7.93 6.80
CA ILE A 101 12.62 7.04 6.69
C ILE A 101 13.46 7.42 5.46
N LEU A 102 12.85 7.60 4.29
CA LEU A 102 13.55 8.08 3.09
C LEU A 102 14.29 9.38 3.38
N LYS A 103 13.61 10.34 4.03
CA LYS A 103 14.19 11.63 4.39
C LYS A 103 15.38 11.49 5.35
N SER A 104 15.24 10.72 6.42
CA SER A 104 16.31 10.51 7.41
C SER A 104 17.52 9.80 6.82
N GLU A 105 17.29 8.96 5.82
CA GLU A 105 18.32 8.23 5.11
C GLU A 105 18.88 9.00 3.88
N GLY A 106 18.41 10.22 3.60
CA GLY A 106 18.84 11.03 2.47
C GLY A 106 18.52 10.42 1.09
N ILE A 107 17.43 9.64 1.04
CA ILE A 107 16.90 9.09 -0.20
C ILE A 107 15.81 10.02 -0.74
N PRO A 108 15.80 10.35 -2.04
CA PRO A 108 14.74 11.17 -2.62
C PRO A 108 13.35 10.60 -2.39
N ASP A 109 12.40 11.47 -2.08
CA ASP A 109 11.01 11.11 -1.72
C ASP A 109 10.29 10.30 -2.82
N ASP A 110 10.66 10.50 -4.07
CA ASP A 110 10.07 9.76 -5.21
C ASP A 110 10.23 8.23 -5.11
N PHE A 111 11.18 7.74 -4.32
CA PHE A 111 11.35 6.30 -4.10
C PHE A 111 10.17 5.63 -3.37
N LYS A 112 9.29 6.37 -2.73
CA LYS A 112 8.01 5.82 -2.24
C LYS A 112 7.17 5.23 -3.37
N TYR A 113 7.24 5.79 -4.58
CA TYR A 113 6.56 5.27 -5.77
C TYR A 113 7.24 4.02 -6.34
N LEU A 114 8.54 3.83 -6.07
CA LEU A 114 9.20 2.55 -6.35
C LEU A 114 8.60 1.44 -5.47
N CYS A 115 8.38 1.68 -4.18
CA CYS A 115 7.70 0.73 -3.30
C CYS A 115 6.27 0.38 -3.81
N VAL A 116 5.56 1.38 -4.39
CA VAL A 116 4.28 1.12 -5.07
C VAL A 116 4.47 0.17 -6.25
N ALA A 117 5.46 0.43 -7.11
CA ALA A 117 5.73 -0.37 -8.31
C ALA A 117 6.11 -1.82 -7.98
N GLU A 118 6.79 -2.05 -6.85
CA GLU A 118 7.21 -3.38 -6.40
C GLU A 118 6.05 -4.24 -5.87
N SER A 119 5.20 -3.68 -5.04
CA SER A 119 4.26 -4.49 -4.26
C SER A 119 2.84 -3.94 -4.16
N ASN A 120 2.56 -2.80 -4.79
CA ASN A 120 1.31 -2.08 -4.55
C ASN A 120 1.09 -1.76 -3.06
N LEU A 121 2.16 -1.49 -2.31
CA LEU A 121 2.14 -1.25 -0.86
C LEU A 121 1.52 -2.42 -0.05
N GLN A 122 1.79 -3.65 -0.45
CA GLN A 122 1.30 -4.86 0.21
C GLN A 122 2.43 -5.85 0.47
N PRO A 123 2.38 -6.65 1.54
CA PRO A 123 3.38 -7.69 1.82
C PRO A 123 3.14 -8.94 0.95
N LEU A 124 3.38 -8.82 -0.36
CA LEU A 124 3.12 -9.86 -1.35
C LEU A 124 4.35 -10.72 -1.64
N THR A 125 4.11 -11.92 -2.14
CA THR A 125 5.14 -12.81 -2.70
C THR A 125 5.04 -12.83 -4.22
N SER A 126 6.15 -12.55 -4.90
CA SER A 126 6.22 -12.64 -6.36
C SER A 126 6.39 -14.10 -6.82
N LYS A 127 6.18 -14.33 -8.13
CA LYS A 127 6.37 -15.67 -8.74
C LYS A 127 7.82 -16.20 -8.60
N VAL A 128 8.79 -15.31 -8.46
CA VAL A 128 10.21 -15.66 -8.31
C VAL A 128 10.69 -15.66 -6.86
N GLY A 129 9.78 -15.50 -5.88
CA GLY A 129 10.08 -15.57 -4.45
C GLY A 129 10.59 -14.27 -3.82
N ALA A 130 10.51 -13.14 -4.53
CA ALA A 130 10.68 -11.83 -3.90
C ALA A 130 9.49 -11.57 -2.97
N GLN A 131 9.73 -10.96 -1.81
CA GLN A 131 8.76 -10.86 -0.73
C GLN A 131 8.68 -9.46 -0.15
N GLY A 132 7.47 -9.09 0.28
CA GLY A 132 7.21 -7.92 1.11
C GLY A 132 7.03 -6.62 0.33
N PHE A 133 7.01 -5.51 1.04
CA PHE A 133 6.74 -4.18 0.48
C PHE A 133 7.75 -3.73 -0.57
N TRP A 134 9.02 -4.09 -0.38
CA TRP A 134 10.15 -3.72 -1.23
C TRP A 134 10.68 -4.89 -2.06
N GLN A 135 9.99 -6.02 -2.09
CA GLN A 135 10.28 -7.18 -2.93
C GLN A 135 11.74 -7.67 -2.85
N PHE A 136 12.31 -7.77 -1.64
CA PHE A 136 13.62 -8.38 -1.46
C PHE A 136 13.60 -9.89 -1.71
N MET A 137 14.64 -10.40 -2.36
CA MET A 137 14.90 -11.85 -2.41
C MET A 137 15.39 -12.35 -1.06
N ALA A 138 15.02 -13.58 -0.68
CA ALA A 138 15.44 -14.17 0.60
C ALA A 138 16.96 -14.25 0.75
N THR A 139 17.68 -14.48 -0.34
CA THR A 139 19.15 -14.53 -0.37
C THR A 139 19.80 -13.16 -0.23
N THR A 140 19.11 -12.09 -0.63
CA THR A 140 19.62 -10.71 -0.60
C THR A 140 19.33 -10.02 0.72
N ALA A 141 18.16 -10.31 1.32
CA ALA A 141 17.62 -9.64 2.49
C ALA A 141 18.60 -9.58 3.70
N PRO A 142 19.34 -10.66 4.07
CA PRO A 142 20.26 -10.61 5.20
C PRO A 142 21.42 -9.63 5.01
N GLY A 143 21.88 -9.41 3.78
CA GLY A 143 22.92 -8.41 3.46
C GLY A 143 22.49 -6.96 3.74
N TYR A 144 21.19 -6.74 3.88
CA TYR A 144 20.57 -5.45 4.21
C TYR A 144 19.93 -5.43 5.60
N ALA A 145 20.36 -6.35 6.49
CA ALA A 145 19.93 -6.47 7.88
C ALA A 145 18.44 -6.85 8.05
N LEU A 146 17.85 -7.57 7.10
CA LEU A 146 16.52 -8.15 7.24
C LEU A 146 16.64 -9.62 7.66
N GLU A 147 15.96 -9.99 8.75
CA GLU A 147 15.84 -11.37 9.14
C GLU A 147 14.86 -12.12 8.24
N VAL A 148 15.29 -13.28 7.75
CA VAL A 148 14.45 -14.27 7.09
C VAL A 148 14.71 -15.61 7.76
N SER A 149 13.74 -16.07 8.54
CA SER A 149 13.83 -17.31 9.31
C SER A 149 12.51 -18.09 9.23
N LYS A 150 12.43 -19.19 10.00
CA LYS A 150 11.22 -20.01 10.07
C LYS A 150 10.01 -19.24 10.64
N ASP A 151 10.24 -18.35 11.62
CA ASP A 151 9.17 -17.66 12.34
C ASP A 151 9.00 -16.21 11.91
N VAL A 152 10.05 -15.64 11.31
CA VAL A 152 10.17 -14.21 11.02
C VAL A 152 10.59 -13.98 9.58
N ASP A 153 9.88 -13.09 8.89
CA ASP A 153 10.28 -12.58 7.58
C ASP A 153 10.12 -11.05 7.56
N GLU A 154 11.20 -10.34 7.89
CA GLU A 154 11.23 -8.90 8.01
C GLU A 154 11.10 -8.15 6.66
N ARG A 155 11.10 -8.86 5.54
CA ARG A 155 10.75 -8.28 4.24
C ARG A 155 9.30 -7.78 4.23
N ASN A 156 8.44 -8.37 5.08
CA ASN A 156 7.05 -7.96 5.29
C ASN A 156 6.88 -6.82 6.33
N ASP A 157 7.94 -6.42 7.02
CA ASP A 157 7.92 -5.26 7.91
C ASP A 157 8.20 -3.99 7.10
N ILE A 158 7.19 -3.10 7.00
CA ILE A 158 7.31 -1.88 6.18
C ILE A 158 8.45 -0.97 6.66
N THR A 159 8.67 -0.86 7.97
CA THR A 159 9.71 -0.01 8.54
C THR A 159 11.09 -0.58 8.25
N LYS A 160 11.33 -1.83 8.62
CA LYS A 160 12.63 -2.49 8.44
C LYS A 160 13.01 -2.64 6.97
N SER A 161 12.04 -3.07 6.14
CA SER A 161 12.29 -3.20 4.71
C SER A 161 12.52 -1.86 4.01
N THR A 162 11.96 -0.75 4.50
CA THR A 162 12.27 0.59 3.99
C THR A 162 13.70 1.00 4.32
N TYR A 163 14.19 0.77 5.54
CA TYR A 163 15.62 1.00 5.84
C TYR A 163 16.55 0.14 5.00
N ALA A 164 16.20 -1.12 4.78
CA ALA A 164 16.97 -2.01 3.90
C ALA A 164 17.01 -1.50 2.46
N ALA A 165 15.87 -1.05 1.93
CA ALA A 165 15.78 -0.44 0.59
C ALA A 165 16.64 0.83 0.49
N CYS A 166 16.60 1.70 1.50
CA CYS A 166 17.45 2.89 1.54
C CYS A 166 18.94 2.54 1.44
N LYS A 167 19.39 1.53 2.20
CA LYS A 167 20.77 1.05 2.16
C LYS A 167 21.15 0.51 0.77
N TYR A 168 20.28 -0.27 0.14
CA TYR A 168 20.48 -0.77 -1.22
C TYR A 168 20.60 0.39 -2.23
N LEU A 169 19.66 1.34 -2.16
CA LEU A 169 19.59 2.48 -3.08
C LEU A 169 20.81 3.40 -2.96
N LYS A 170 21.30 3.66 -1.74
CA LYS A 170 22.55 4.42 -1.51
C LYS A 170 23.74 3.73 -2.17
N GLN A 171 23.89 2.42 -1.97
CA GLN A 171 24.96 1.65 -2.59
C GLN A 171 24.90 1.66 -4.12
N ALA A 172 23.66 1.61 -4.66
CA ALA A 172 23.44 1.70 -6.10
C ALA A 172 23.83 3.09 -6.64
N TYR A 173 23.35 4.15 -5.97
CA TYR A 173 23.65 5.53 -6.35
C TYR A 173 25.14 5.84 -6.29
N THR A 174 25.83 5.43 -5.23
CA THR A 174 27.29 5.62 -5.10
C THR A 174 28.07 5.02 -6.27
N LYS A 175 27.57 3.92 -6.83
CA LYS A 175 28.22 3.24 -7.97
C LYS A 175 27.86 3.82 -9.33
N LEU A 176 26.65 4.35 -9.48
CA LEU A 176 26.08 4.73 -10.77
C LEU A 176 25.99 6.26 -10.98
N GLY A 177 26.02 7.05 -9.91
CA GLY A 177 25.90 8.50 -9.95
C GLY A 177 24.52 9.02 -10.38
N SER A 178 23.52 8.14 -10.53
CA SER A 178 22.17 8.49 -10.96
C SER A 178 21.12 7.71 -10.17
N TRP A 179 20.11 8.41 -9.69
CA TRP A 179 18.97 7.82 -9.01
C TRP A 179 18.06 7.01 -9.95
N THR A 180 17.91 7.48 -11.19
CA THR A 180 17.15 6.75 -12.22
C THR A 180 17.82 5.42 -12.54
N ALA A 181 19.14 5.41 -12.71
CA ALA A 181 19.92 4.19 -12.91
C ALA A 181 19.88 3.28 -11.66
N ALA A 182 19.92 3.85 -10.46
CA ALA A 182 19.79 3.10 -9.21
C ALA A 182 18.42 2.40 -9.08
N ALA A 183 17.35 3.08 -9.48
CA ALA A 183 16.01 2.51 -9.51
C ALA A 183 15.86 1.41 -10.58
N ALA A 184 16.39 1.61 -11.79
CA ALA A 184 16.40 0.59 -12.83
C ALA A 184 17.18 -0.67 -12.39
N ARG A 185 18.33 -0.47 -11.76
CA ARG A 185 19.13 -1.55 -11.18
C ARG A 185 18.40 -2.29 -10.05
N TYR A 186 17.56 -1.62 -9.29
CA TYR A 186 16.73 -2.27 -8.28
C TYR A 186 15.86 -3.38 -8.90
N ASN A 187 15.27 -3.11 -10.05
CA ASN A 187 14.42 -4.03 -10.78
C ASN A 187 15.19 -5.18 -11.46
N CYS A 188 16.23 -4.87 -12.27
CA CYS A 188 16.95 -5.91 -13.04
C CYS A 188 18.16 -6.51 -12.33
N GLY A 189 18.46 -6.07 -11.11
CA GLY A 189 19.65 -6.50 -10.37
C GLY A 189 20.95 -5.86 -10.86
N MET A 190 21.98 -6.01 -10.01
CA MET A 190 23.28 -5.36 -10.23
C MET A 190 23.97 -5.80 -11.51
N GLY A 191 23.97 -7.10 -11.79
CA GLY A 191 24.64 -7.67 -12.96
C GLY A 191 23.96 -7.27 -14.26
N GLY A 192 22.63 -7.24 -14.28
CA GLY A 192 21.86 -6.95 -15.49
C GLY A 192 22.07 -5.53 -16.01
N TYR A 193 21.98 -4.52 -15.15
CA TYR A 193 22.19 -3.13 -15.56
C TYR A 193 23.61 -2.86 -16.07
N ASN A 194 24.61 -3.29 -15.30
CA ASN A 194 26.01 -3.04 -15.63
C ASN A 194 26.44 -3.73 -16.94
N ALA A 195 25.97 -4.95 -17.18
CA ALA A 195 26.26 -5.67 -18.42
C ALA A 195 25.74 -4.91 -19.65
N GLN A 196 24.49 -4.40 -19.55
CA GLN A 196 23.90 -3.61 -20.64
C GLN A 196 24.61 -2.26 -20.82
N ALA A 197 24.93 -1.57 -19.73
CA ALA A 197 25.65 -0.30 -19.78
C ALA A 197 27.03 -0.45 -20.43
N THR A 198 27.75 -1.52 -20.11
CA THR A 198 29.05 -1.82 -20.71
C THR A 198 28.93 -2.16 -22.19
N PHE A 199 27.98 -2.99 -22.58
CA PHE A 199 27.74 -3.39 -23.96
C PHE A 199 27.33 -2.21 -24.83
N GLN A 200 26.39 -1.38 -24.34
CA GLN A 200 25.81 -0.27 -25.09
C GLN A 200 26.62 1.04 -24.96
N LYS A 201 27.72 1.03 -24.20
CA LYS A 201 28.65 2.18 -24.03
C LYS A 201 27.99 3.44 -23.43
N THR A 202 26.93 3.26 -22.65
CA THR A 202 26.22 4.33 -21.93
C THR A 202 25.74 3.81 -20.59
N SER A 203 25.68 4.67 -19.57
CA SER A 203 25.04 4.40 -18.28
C SER A 203 23.75 5.21 -18.09
N TYR A 204 23.40 6.03 -19.09
CA TYR A 204 22.17 6.83 -19.02
C TYR A 204 20.95 5.96 -19.29
N TYR A 205 20.06 5.84 -18.29
CA TYR A 205 18.93 4.91 -18.36
C TYR A 205 18.09 5.03 -19.63
N TYR A 206 17.80 6.27 -20.06
CA TYR A 206 16.92 6.53 -21.21
C TYR A 206 17.57 6.22 -22.57
N ASP A 207 18.86 5.91 -22.60
CA ASP A 207 19.59 5.46 -23.81
C ASP A 207 19.85 3.96 -23.81
N LEU A 208 19.45 3.25 -22.74
CA LEU A 208 19.71 1.82 -22.62
C LEU A 208 18.51 1.00 -23.11
N GLN A 209 18.80 0.01 -23.93
CA GLN A 209 17.90 -1.09 -24.22
C GLN A 209 18.06 -2.14 -23.11
N LEU A 210 17.13 -2.14 -22.19
CA LEU A 210 17.09 -3.07 -21.05
C LEU A 210 16.03 -4.16 -21.29
N PRO A 211 15.96 -5.22 -20.44
CA PRO A 211 14.82 -6.13 -20.48
C PRO A 211 13.50 -5.39 -20.41
N THR A 212 12.50 -5.88 -21.10
CA THR A 212 11.19 -5.19 -21.29
C THR A 212 10.58 -4.67 -19.98
N GLU A 213 10.68 -5.43 -18.89
CA GLU A 213 10.16 -5.01 -17.58
C GLU A 213 10.92 -3.79 -17.05
N THR A 214 12.24 -3.83 -17.14
CA THR A 214 13.11 -2.73 -16.65
C THR A 214 12.98 -1.48 -17.52
N ASN A 215 12.81 -1.62 -18.84
CA ASN A 215 12.54 -0.49 -19.72
C ASN A 215 11.24 0.25 -19.38
N LYS A 216 10.24 -0.44 -18.83
CA LYS A 216 8.97 0.15 -18.41
C LYS A 216 8.97 0.65 -16.97
N TYR A 217 9.92 0.20 -16.18
CA TYR A 217 9.87 0.32 -14.72
C TYR A 217 9.86 1.77 -14.24
N ILE A 218 10.73 2.62 -14.75
CA ILE A 218 10.77 4.05 -14.38
C ILE A 218 9.49 4.76 -14.83
N PHE A 219 8.98 4.44 -16.01
CA PHE A 219 7.74 5.05 -16.50
C PHE A 219 6.52 4.62 -15.69
N ARG A 220 6.50 3.38 -15.18
CA ARG A 220 5.48 2.91 -14.22
C ARG A 220 5.56 3.71 -12.92
N ILE A 221 6.74 3.90 -12.36
CA ILE A 221 6.94 4.72 -11.16
C ILE A 221 6.46 6.16 -11.40
N LEU A 222 6.83 6.75 -12.53
CA LEU A 222 6.45 8.10 -12.91
C LEU A 222 4.93 8.23 -13.13
N SER A 223 4.28 7.21 -13.69
CA SER A 223 2.82 7.22 -13.86
C SER A 223 2.09 7.20 -12.52
N PHE A 224 2.53 6.38 -11.53
CA PHE A 224 1.99 6.42 -10.17
C PHE A 224 2.20 7.79 -9.52
N LYS A 225 3.39 8.37 -9.66
CA LYS A 225 3.67 9.72 -9.18
C LYS A 225 2.72 10.74 -9.79
N HIS A 226 2.59 10.74 -11.11
CA HIS A 226 1.73 11.67 -11.85
C HIS A 226 0.27 11.55 -11.45
N ILE A 227 -0.27 10.33 -11.45
CA ILE A 227 -1.67 10.08 -11.06
C ILE A 227 -1.90 10.49 -9.60
N ARG A 228 -0.98 10.15 -8.69
CA ARG A 228 -1.14 10.48 -7.28
C ARG A 228 -1.11 11.99 -7.01
N MET A 229 -0.26 12.73 -7.72
CA MET A 229 -0.15 14.19 -7.59
C MET A 229 -1.34 14.93 -8.22
N ASN A 230 -1.95 14.37 -9.24
CA ASN A 230 -3.05 14.96 -10.00
C ASN A 230 -4.36 14.16 -9.86
N ALA A 231 -4.54 13.45 -8.74
CA ALA A 231 -5.61 12.47 -8.57
C ALA A 231 -7.00 13.06 -8.84
N GLU A 232 -7.33 14.23 -8.27
CA GLU A 232 -8.63 14.88 -8.46
C GLU A 232 -8.88 15.30 -9.91
N GLN A 233 -7.85 15.86 -10.57
CA GLN A 233 -7.93 16.29 -11.98
C GLN A 233 -8.10 15.09 -12.92
N LEU A 234 -7.56 13.93 -12.53
CA LEU A 234 -7.67 12.67 -13.26
C LEU A 234 -8.91 11.84 -12.87
N GLY A 235 -9.82 12.42 -12.09
CA GLY A 235 -11.10 11.81 -11.73
C GLY A 235 -11.07 10.88 -10.51
N PHE A 236 -9.99 10.85 -9.74
CA PHE A 236 -9.89 10.08 -8.51
C PHE A 236 -10.23 10.94 -7.28
N THR A 237 -11.49 10.92 -6.86
CA THR A 237 -11.94 11.58 -5.64
C THR A 237 -12.09 10.55 -4.52
N ILE A 238 -11.43 10.78 -3.38
CA ILE A 238 -11.53 9.93 -2.20
C ILE A 238 -11.87 10.81 -1.01
N ASP A 239 -13.09 10.70 -0.53
CA ASP A 239 -13.56 11.45 0.63
C ASP A 239 -12.79 11.01 1.90
N ASN A 240 -12.65 11.93 2.86
CA ASN A 240 -11.83 11.70 4.05
C ASN A 240 -12.33 10.57 4.95
N ASP A 241 -13.63 10.30 4.95
CA ASP A 241 -14.27 9.25 5.73
C ASP A 241 -14.00 7.84 5.21
N VAL A 242 -13.76 7.69 3.88
CA VAL A 242 -13.44 6.41 3.24
C VAL A 242 -11.95 6.13 3.10
N GLN A 243 -11.08 7.03 3.60
CA GLN A 243 -9.61 6.82 3.57
C GLN A 243 -9.18 5.77 4.60
N TYR A 244 -8.10 5.05 4.29
CA TYR A 244 -7.47 4.15 5.26
C TYR A 244 -6.71 4.95 6.30
N LYS A 245 -7.27 4.99 7.53
CA LYS A 245 -6.68 5.72 8.65
C LYS A 245 -5.60 4.87 9.32
N ASN A 246 -4.58 5.53 9.85
CA ASN A 246 -3.62 4.88 10.73
C ASN A 246 -4.27 4.65 12.09
N THR A 247 -4.22 3.42 12.56
CA THR A 247 -4.63 3.06 13.92
C THR A 247 -3.48 3.39 14.88
N ARG A 248 -3.81 3.96 16.03
CA ARG A 248 -2.83 4.13 17.10
C ARG A 248 -2.48 2.74 17.65
N LEU A 249 -1.23 2.32 17.46
CA LEU A 249 -0.73 1.03 17.90
C LEU A 249 0.17 1.20 19.11
N ARG A 250 0.07 0.28 20.06
CA ARG A 250 1.05 0.13 21.12
C ARG A 250 2.12 -0.88 20.74
N LYS A 251 3.34 -0.66 21.20
CA LYS A 251 4.46 -1.57 21.01
C LYS A 251 4.62 -2.45 22.24
N VAL A 252 4.72 -3.75 22.04
CA VAL A 252 5.01 -4.71 23.08
C VAL A 252 6.35 -5.36 22.78
N THR A 253 7.33 -5.14 23.67
CA THR A 253 8.65 -5.77 23.56
C THR A 253 8.58 -7.22 24.00
N VAL A 254 9.09 -8.11 23.17
CA VAL A 254 9.14 -9.55 23.40
C VAL A 254 10.61 -9.99 23.41
N ASN A 255 11.08 -10.47 24.56
CA ASN A 255 12.45 -10.96 24.78
C ASN A 255 12.49 -12.45 25.16
N GLN A 256 11.35 -13.11 25.21
CA GLN A 256 11.21 -14.55 25.48
C GLN A 256 10.41 -15.20 24.35
N SER A 257 10.72 -16.47 24.09
CA SER A 257 10.01 -17.24 23.07
C SER A 257 8.53 -17.41 23.39
N ILE A 258 7.69 -17.30 22.37
CA ILE A 258 6.24 -17.48 22.44
C ILE A 258 5.90 -18.76 21.71
N THR A 259 5.38 -19.75 22.44
CA THR A 259 5.01 -21.06 21.88
C THR A 259 3.69 -21.01 21.09
N ASN A 260 2.76 -20.13 21.53
CA ASN A 260 1.47 -19.93 20.88
C ASN A 260 1.17 -18.43 20.77
N LEU A 261 1.26 -17.89 19.56
CA LEU A 261 1.00 -16.48 19.29
C LEU A 261 -0.49 -16.12 19.43
N ALA A 262 -1.42 -17.09 19.34
CA ALA A 262 -2.85 -16.80 19.54
C ALA A 262 -3.15 -16.55 21.02
N ASP A 263 -2.66 -17.40 21.93
CA ASP A 263 -2.82 -17.24 23.37
C ASP A 263 -2.13 -15.96 23.84
N TRP A 264 -0.94 -15.69 23.30
CA TRP A 264 -0.19 -14.48 23.60
C TRP A 264 -0.95 -13.21 23.18
N ALA A 265 -1.57 -13.22 21.98
CA ALA A 265 -2.36 -12.09 21.49
C ALA A 265 -3.56 -11.83 22.39
N ILE A 266 -4.28 -12.89 22.83
CA ILE A 266 -5.44 -12.79 23.74
C ILE A 266 -5.01 -12.22 25.08
N THR A 267 -3.94 -12.76 25.67
CA THR A 267 -3.39 -12.28 26.95
C THR A 267 -2.98 -10.81 26.89
N ASN A 268 -2.57 -10.35 25.71
CA ASN A 268 -2.23 -8.95 25.48
C ASN A 268 -3.40 -8.11 24.95
N GLY A 269 -4.66 -8.53 25.14
CA GLY A 269 -5.85 -7.76 24.81
C GLY A 269 -6.10 -7.56 23.32
N SER A 270 -5.65 -8.51 22.47
CA SER A 270 -5.84 -8.47 21.03
C SER A 270 -6.33 -9.81 20.51
N THR A 271 -6.45 -9.95 19.20
CA THR A 271 -6.73 -11.22 18.54
C THR A 271 -5.52 -11.65 17.69
N TYR A 272 -5.38 -12.96 17.46
CA TYR A 272 -4.34 -13.47 16.56
C TYR A 272 -4.41 -12.80 15.18
N ARG A 273 -5.62 -12.60 14.64
CA ARG A 273 -5.82 -11.96 13.33
C ARG A 273 -5.31 -10.51 13.31
N LEU A 274 -5.67 -9.71 14.30
CA LEU A 274 -5.23 -8.30 14.39
C LEU A 274 -3.73 -8.21 14.62
N MET A 275 -3.18 -9.04 15.50
CA MET A 275 -1.74 -9.12 15.71
C MET A 275 -1.00 -9.44 14.39
N LYS A 276 -1.44 -10.45 13.62
CA LYS A 276 -0.85 -10.80 12.32
C LYS A 276 -1.02 -9.70 11.28
N TYR A 277 -2.16 -9.01 11.30
CA TYR A 277 -2.44 -7.91 10.38
C TYR A 277 -1.48 -6.72 10.56
N TYR A 278 -1.16 -6.38 11.80
CA TYR A 278 -0.22 -5.30 12.10
C TYR A 278 1.25 -5.74 12.12
N ASN A 279 1.51 -7.06 12.17
CA ASN A 279 2.84 -7.64 12.17
C ASN A 279 2.95 -8.75 11.10
N PRO A 280 2.83 -8.42 9.81
CA PRO A 280 2.87 -9.43 8.74
C PRO A 280 4.21 -10.15 8.62
N TRP A 281 5.26 -9.62 9.28
CA TRP A 281 6.58 -10.22 9.40
C TRP A 281 6.62 -11.46 10.31
N LEU A 282 5.63 -11.64 11.21
CA LEU A 282 5.44 -12.87 12.00
C LEU A 282 4.77 -13.93 11.10
N ILE A 283 5.52 -14.83 10.52
CA ILE A 283 4.99 -15.80 9.54
C ILE A 283 4.54 -17.12 10.15
N SER A 284 5.03 -17.49 11.34
CA SER A 284 4.70 -18.72 12.07
C SER A 284 3.53 -18.52 13.06
N ARG A 285 3.17 -19.62 13.76
CA ARG A 285 2.24 -19.63 14.91
C ARG A 285 2.94 -19.42 16.25
N SER A 286 4.24 -19.46 16.25
CA SER A 286 5.13 -19.27 17.38
C SER A 286 6.20 -18.23 17.04
N LEU A 287 6.96 -17.79 18.03
CA LEU A 287 8.11 -16.90 17.86
C LEU A 287 9.26 -17.40 18.73
N ALA A 288 10.31 -17.92 18.12
CA ALA A 288 11.54 -18.25 18.83
C ALA A 288 12.39 -16.98 18.99
N VAL A 289 12.72 -16.66 20.24
CA VAL A 289 13.59 -15.52 20.59
C VAL A 289 14.93 -16.04 21.08
N LYS A 290 15.99 -15.74 20.36
CA LYS A 290 17.37 -16.12 20.75
C LYS A 290 17.84 -15.28 21.93
N PRO A 291 18.75 -15.77 22.77
CA PRO A 291 19.36 -14.99 23.85
C PRO A 291 19.92 -13.65 23.34
N GLY A 292 19.60 -12.57 24.05
CA GLY A 292 20.01 -11.21 23.69
C GLY A 292 19.24 -10.54 22.55
N LYS A 293 18.27 -11.25 21.92
CA LYS A 293 17.40 -10.69 20.88
C LYS A 293 16.07 -10.27 21.47
N GLN A 294 15.47 -9.25 20.87
CA GLN A 294 14.11 -8.82 21.18
C GLN A 294 13.36 -8.43 19.93
N TYR A 295 12.05 -8.52 19.98
CA TYR A 295 11.15 -8.08 18.91
C TYR A 295 10.13 -7.08 19.46
N GLU A 296 9.67 -6.15 18.63
CA GLU A 296 8.55 -5.28 18.95
C GLU A 296 7.32 -5.77 18.17
N ILE A 297 6.28 -6.18 18.89
CA ILE A 297 5.00 -6.56 18.32
C ILE A 297 4.02 -5.40 18.46
N LEU A 298 3.41 -4.98 17.35
CA LEU A 298 2.43 -3.91 17.29
C LEU A 298 1.03 -4.47 17.55
N LEU A 299 0.31 -3.87 18.50
CA LEU A 299 -1.07 -4.21 18.82
C LEU A 299 -1.95 -2.96 18.82
N PRO A 300 -3.24 -3.06 18.44
CA PRO A 300 -4.20 -1.95 18.51
C PRO A 300 -4.55 -1.54 19.94
#